data_f8afef9d060780fa241343972568b705
#
_entry.id   f8afef9d060780fa241343972568b705
#
_cell.length_a   1.000
_cell.length_b   1.000
_cell.length_c   1.000
_cell.angle_alpha   90.00
_cell.angle_beta   90.00
_cell.angle_gamma   90.00
#
_symmetry.space_group_name_H-M   'P 1'
#
loop_
_entity.id
_entity.type
_entity.pdbx_description
1 polymer ?
#
loop_
_entity_poly.entity_id
_entity_poly.type
_entity_poly.pdbx_seq_one_letter_code
_entity_poly.pdbx_strand_id
1 'polypeptide(L)'
;MFIGIFRNLPPIVYELLNSTVFIIFIIFITKVLNKKSSFLSLLGVFGYLTFSMMFGEKFAWISGSFNYLWPCTFLVIFIYYFYNYFQDIKKLNILSKIALTLFAFVVGFSHENVAFVGGAFLVCLILFNIKKFFKFDRNKKIIVSLVFVMFCLGALATIFAPGNLSRMGQVTGDKSFSWEFMQNYRDNRFVLISIIVSMVLAFFVQNFQAIKQNKNCLLYTSPSPRDTERYRM
;
A
#
# COMPACT_ATOMS: atom_id res chain seq x y z
N MET A 1 -11.77 -20.24 -1.32
CA MET A 1 -11.36 -21.31 -0.39
C MET A 1 -11.39 -20.86 1.07
N PHE A 2 -10.81 -19.72 1.43
CA PHE A 2 -10.81 -19.20 2.82
C PHE A 2 -12.21 -18.91 3.39
N ILE A 3 -13.16 -18.41 2.59
CA ILE A 3 -14.51 -18.08 3.03
C ILE A 3 -15.24 -19.28 3.68
N GLY A 4 -15.00 -20.50 3.20
CA GLY A 4 -15.62 -21.70 3.75
C GLY A 4 -15.22 -22.02 5.20
N ILE A 5 -13.96 -21.74 5.55
CA ILE A 5 -13.44 -21.98 6.91
C ILE A 5 -14.06 -20.97 7.89
N PHE A 6 -14.17 -19.71 7.48
CA PHE A 6 -14.67 -18.62 8.32
C PHE A 6 -16.20 -18.57 8.41
N ARG A 7 -16.91 -19.17 7.46
CA ARG A 7 -18.37 -19.26 7.47
C ARG A 7 -18.92 -20.07 8.67
N ASN A 8 -18.13 -21.00 9.20
CA ASN A 8 -18.49 -21.83 10.33
C ASN A 8 -18.05 -21.25 11.69
N LEU A 9 -17.37 -20.12 11.70
CA LEU A 9 -16.99 -19.45 12.96
C LEU A 9 -18.18 -18.67 13.54
N PRO A 10 -18.27 -18.56 14.89
CA PRO A 10 -19.21 -17.65 15.52
C PRO A 10 -19.03 -16.24 14.97
N PRO A 11 -20.12 -15.48 14.70
CA PRO A 11 -20.05 -14.15 14.14
C PRO A 11 -19.10 -13.20 14.92
N ILE A 12 -19.10 -13.28 16.23
CA ILE A 12 -18.25 -12.48 17.10
C ILE A 12 -16.75 -12.70 16.86
N VAL A 13 -16.35 -13.96 16.57
CA VAL A 13 -14.95 -14.28 16.28
C VAL A 13 -14.53 -13.66 14.96
N TYR A 14 -15.39 -13.72 13.94
CA TYR A 14 -15.16 -13.07 12.67
C TYR A 14 -15.02 -11.54 12.84
N GLU A 15 -15.94 -10.91 13.56
CA GLU A 15 -15.92 -9.46 13.78
C GLU A 15 -14.65 -9.00 14.50
N LEU A 16 -14.21 -9.73 15.52
CA LEU A 16 -12.96 -9.45 16.22
C LEU A 16 -11.73 -9.57 15.31
N LEU A 17 -11.67 -10.64 14.51
CA LEU A 17 -10.57 -10.84 13.56
C LEU A 17 -10.58 -9.74 12.50
N ASN A 18 -11.73 -9.42 11.93
CA ASN A 18 -11.86 -8.41 10.90
C ASN A 18 -11.49 -7.02 11.41
N SER A 19 -11.92 -6.67 12.62
CA SER A 19 -11.55 -5.42 13.30
C SER A 19 -10.04 -5.35 13.57
N THR A 20 -9.44 -6.47 13.97
CA THR A 20 -7.98 -6.55 14.17
C THR A 20 -7.24 -6.32 12.86
N VAL A 21 -7.66 -6.95 11.76
CA VAL A 21 -7.06 -6.76 10.43
C VAL A 21 -7.22 -5.29 9.98
N PHE A 22 -8.37 -4.68 10.25
CA PHE A 22 -8.60 -3.27 9.94
C PHE A 22 -7.66 -2.34 10.71
N ILE A 23 -7.45 -2.59 12.00
CA ILE A 23 -6.47 -1.83 12.82
C ILE A 23 -5.06 -1.98 12.27
N ILE A 24 -4.66 -3.21 11.93
CA ILE A 24 -3.35 -3.49 11.31
C ILE A 24 -3.21 -2.72 9.99
N PHE A 25 -4.25 -2.72 9.15
CA PHE A 25 -4.28 -1.97 7.89
C PHE A 25 -4.01 -0.48 8.12
N ILE A 26 -4.72 0.15 9.06
CA ILE A 26 -4.55 1.57 9.39
C ILE A 26 -3.13 1.86 9.88
N ILE A 27 -2.59 1.00 10.76
CA ILE A 27 -1.21 1.17 11.27
C ILE A 27 -0.20 1.12 10.14
N PHE A 28 -0.31 0.15 9.24
CA PHE A 28 0.68 -0.01 8.18
C PHE A 28 0.53 1.03 7.08
N ILE A 29 -0.68 1.41 6.68
CA ILE A 29 -0.88 2.49 5.70
C ILE A 29 -0.31 3.81 6.25
N THR A 30 -0.51 4.08 7.53
CA THR A 30 0.06 5.27 8.17
C THR A 30 1.59 5.24 8.19
N LYS A 31 2.20 4.07 8.45
CA LYS A 31 3.67 3.90 8.39
C LYS A 31 4.23 4.05 6.98
N VAL A 32 3.49 3.66 5.96
CA VAL A 32 3.88 3.84 4.55
C VAL A 32 3.81 5.31 4.15
N LEU A 33 2.74 5.99 4.54
CA LEU A 33 2.50 7.40 4.19
C LEU A 33 3.37 8.37 5.01
N ASN A 34 3.62 8.04 6.27
CA ASN A 34 4.36 8.93 7.18
C ASN A 34 5.34 8.13 8.03
N LYS A 35 6.64 8.44 7.93
CA LYS A 35 7.68 7.81 8.75
C LYS A 35 7.49 7.98 10.25
N LYS A 36 6.83 9.07 10.66
CA LYS A 36 6.43 9.34 12.05
C LYS A 36 4.92 9.16 12.16
N SER A 37 4.48 7.94 12.49
CA SER A 37 3.07 7.69 12.80
C SER A 37 2.67 8.50 14.05
N SER A 38 1.99 9.62 13.86
CA SER A 38 1.36 10.35 14.95
C SER A 38 -0.07 9.85 15.15
N PHE A 39 -0.59 9.99 16.36
CA PHE A 39 -2.00 9.67 16.66
C PHE A 39 -2.97 10.41 15.72
N LEU A 40 -2.67 11.66 15.39
CA LEU A 40 -3.44 12.46 14.41
C LEU A 40 -3.45 11.85 13.01
N SER A 41 -2.33 11.29 12.56
CA SER A 41 -2.27 10.59 11.26
C SER A 41 -3.11 9.32 11.26
N LEU A 42 -3.11 8.57 12.37
CA LEU A 42 -3.96 7.39 12.54
C LEU A 42 -5.44 7.77 12.51
N LEU A 43 -5.83 8.80 13.26
CA LEU A 43 -7.21 9.32 13.26
C LEU A 43 -7.64 9.82 11.89
N GLY A 44 -6.76 10.53 11.18
CA GLY A 44 -7.05 11.04 9.84
C GLY A 44 -7.30 9.91 8.84
N VAL A 45 -6.46 8.87 8.83
CA VAL A 45 -6.64 7.69 7.97
C VAL A 45 -7.90 6.91 8.38
N PHE A 46 -8.12 6.70 9.68
CA PHE A 46 -9.32 6.05 10.19
C PHE A 46 -10.58 6.81 9.77
N GLY A 47 -10.63 8.13 10.02
CA GLY A 47 -11.76 8.96 9.63
C GLY A 47 -12.03 8.91 8.13
N TYR A 48 -10.99 9.08 7.29
CA TYR A 48 -11.14 9.00 5.84
C TYR A 48 -11.72 7.67 5.37
N LEU A 49 -11.26 6.55 5.93
CA LEU A 49 -11.74 5.23 5.54
C LEU A 49 -13.18 4.98 6.02
N THR A 50 -13.52 5.38 7.25
CA THR A 50 -14.85 5.14 7.81
C THR A 50 -15.93 6.01 7.18
N PHE A 51 -15.59 7.23 6.76
CA PHE A 51 -16.50 8.11 6.02
C PHE A 51 -16.56 7.82 4.52
N SER A 52 -15.79 6.84 4.01
CA SER A 52 -15.91 6.44 2.62
C SER A 52 -17.26 5.78 2.35
N MET A 53 -17.93 6.17 1.24
CA MET A 53 -19.30 5.68 0.90
C MET A 53 -19.43 4.14 0.79
N MET A 54 -18.31 3.43 0.66
CA MET A 54 -18.29 1.96 0.47
C MET A 54 -17.70 1.21 1.65
N PHE A 55 -17.57 1.85 2.83
CA PHE A 55 -16.95 1.22 3.99
C PHE A 55 -17.67 -0.07 4.40
N GLY A 56 -18.98 -0.04 4.53
CA GLY A 56 -19.78 -1.20 4.94
C GLY A 56 -19.66 -2.38 4.00
N GLU A 57 -19.75 -2.13 2.70
CA GLU A 57 -19.68 -3.18 1.67
C GLU A 57 -18.28 -3.81 1.52
N LYS A 58 -17.22 -3.00 1.65
CA LYS A 58 -15.85 -3.45 1.39
C LYS A 58 -15.11 -3.95 2.64
N PHE A 59 -15.42 -3.39 3.80
CA PHE A 59 -14.65 -3.62 5.01
C PHE A 59 -15.43 -4.33 6.12
N ALA A 60 -16.76 -4.16 6.21
CA ALA A 60 -17.57 -4.77 7.25
C ALA A 60 -18.23 -6.08 6.81
N TRP A 61 -18.69 -6.18 5.57
CA TRP A 61 -19.31 -7.40 5.06
C TRP A 61 -18.30 -8.51 4.81
N ILE A 62 -18.62 -9.75 5.21
CA ILE A 62 -17.71 -10.91 5.18
C ILE A 62 -17.04 -11.08 3.80
N SER A 63 -17.84 -11.14 2.73
CA SER A 63 -17.32 -11.34 1.38
C SER A 63 -16.49 -10.13 0.92
N GLY A 64 -16.92 -8.92 1.27
CA GLY A 64 -16.20 -7.69 0.94
C GLY A 64 -14.85 -7.59 1.65
N SER A 65 -14.80 -7.91 2.95
CA SER A 65 -13.56 -7.83 3.71
C SER A 65 -12.50 -8.82 3.23
N PHE A 66 -12.88 -10.06 2.91
CA PHE A 66 -11.95 -11.06 2.34
C PHE A 66 -11.47 -10.70 0.93
N ASN A 67 -12.29 -10.01 0.15
CA ASN A 67 -11.92 -9.60 -1.21
C ASN A 67 -11.11 -8.29 -1.23
N TYR A 68 -11.29 -7.40 -0.25
CA TYR A 68 -10.68 -6.07 -0.29
C TYR A 68 -9.81 -5.78 0.94
N LEU A 69 -10.34 -5.87 2.17
CA LEU A 69 -9.61 -5.46 3.36
C LEU A 69 -8.38 -6.33 3.61
N TRP A 70 -8.54 -7.66 3.62
CA TRP A 70 -7.46 -8.59 3.89
C TRP A 70 -6.36 -8.53 2.83
N PRO A 71 -6.67 -8.60 1.51
CA PRO A 71 -5.67 -8.46 0.46
C PRO A 71 -4.95 -7.11 0.48
N CYS A 72 -5.69 -6.02 0.70
CA CYS A 72 -5.07 -4.69 0.83
C CYS A 72 -4.17 -4.58 2.05
N THR A 73 -4.54 -5.20 3.17
CA THR A 73 -3.69 -5.26 4.37
C THR A 73 -2.38 -6.00 4.09
N PHE A 74 -2.46 -7.16 3.43
CA PHE A 74 -1.27 -7.91 3.02
C PHE A 74 -0.38 -7.10 2.09
N LEU A 75 -0.97 -6.41 1.11
CA LEU A 75 -0.22 -5.55 0.20
C LEU A 75 0.51 -4.42 0.94
N VAL A 76 -0.17 -3.71 1.84
CA VAL A 76 0.43 -2.58 2.56
C VAL A 76 1.55 -3.03 3.50
N ILE A 77 1.38 -4.17 4.19
CA ILE A 77 2.42 -4.81 4.99
C ILE A 77 3.62 -5.17 4.10
N PHE A 78 3.37 -5.80 2.95
CA PHE A 78 4.40 -6.17 1.99
C PHE A 78 5.16 -4.96 1.48
N ILE A 79 4.47 -3.91 1.02
CA ILE A 79 5.06 -2.65 0.56
C ILE A 79 5.96 -2.07 1.65
N TYR A 80 5.50 -2.01 2.90
CA TYR A 80 6.28 -1.45 4.01
C TYR A 80 7.59 -2.21 4.22
N TYR A 81 7.55 -3.53 4.34
CA TYR A 81 8.77 -4.32 4.61
C TYR A 81 9.69 -4.39 3.40
N PHE A 82 9.14 -4.59 2.20
CA PHE A 82 9.93 -4.67 0.99
C PHE A 82 10.61 -3.33 0.65
N TYR A 83 9.89 -2.20 0.75
CA TYR A 83 10.45 -0.87 0.53
C TYR A 83 11.58 -0.56 1.52
N ASN A 84 11.37 -0.82 2.80
CA ASN A 84 12.41 -0.60 3.83
C ASN A 84 13.64 -1.48 3.59
N TYR A 85 13.47 -2.73 3.17
CA TYR A 85 14.57 -3.61 2.78
C TYR A 85 15.28 -3.12 1.52
N PHE A 86 14.54 -2.75 0.49
CA PHE A 86 15.07 -2.25 -0.77
C PHE A 86 15.90 -0.97 -0.58
N GLN A 87 15.41 -0.06 0.27
CA GLN A 87 16.07 1.23 0.54
C GLN A 87 17.21 1.16 1.59
N ASP A 88 17.52 -0.02 2.12
CA ASP A 88 18.52 -0.23 3.19
C ASP A 88 18.17 0.44 4.54
N ILE A 89 16.90 0.80 4.75
CA ILE A 89 16.43 1.40 6.00
C ILE A 89 16.42 0.37 7.13
N LYS A 90 16.09 -0.89 6.82
CA LYS A 90 16.10 -2.02 7.76
C LYS A 90 16.92 -3.19 7.23
N LYS A 91 17.86 -3.67 8.05
CA LYS A 91 18.53 -4.94 7.80
C LYS A 91 17.60 -6.08 8.25
N LEU A 92 17.35 -7.03 7.37
CA LEU A 92 16.58 -8.23 7.68
C LEU A 92 17.53 -9.41 7.94
N ASN A 93 17.21 -10.21 8.97
CA ASN A 93 17.86 -11.50 9.16
C ASN A 93 17.42 -12.51 8.09
N ILE A 94 18.07 -13.66 8.01
CA ILE A 94 17.79 -14.65 6.96
C ILE A 94 16.34 -15.14 7.00
N LEU A 95 15.80 -15.40 8.20
CA LEU A 95 14.43 -15.85 8.38
C LEU A 95 13.41 -14.81 7.89
N SER A 96 13.64 -13.53 8.17
CA SER A 96 12.78 -12.44 7.69
C SER A 96 12.83 -12.27 6.16
N LYS A 97 13.99 -12.56 5.54
CA LYS A 97 14.13 -12.54 4.07
C LYS A 97 13.34 -13.67 3.43
N ILE A 98 13.42 -14.87 4.00
CA ILE A 98 12.63 -16.03 3.55
C ILE A 98 11.14 -15.73 3.75
N ALA A 99 10.73 -15.25 4.92
CA ALA A 99 9.35 -14.89 5.21
C ALA A 99 8.80 -13.83 4.22
N LEU A 100 9.59 -12.80 3.93
CA LEU A 100 9.22 -11.76 2.95
C LEU A 100 9.03 -12.33 1.55
N THR A 101 9.90 -13.26 1.13
CA THR A 101 9.84 -13.91 -0.17
C THR A 101 8.59 -14.79 -0.30
N LEU A 102 8.29 -15.60 0.71
CA LEU A 102 7.07 -16.41 0.76
C LEU A 102 5.80 -15.54 0.84
N PHE A 103 5.87 -14.48 1.63
CA PHE A 103 4.77 -13.53 1.76
C PHE A 103 4.46 -12.81 0.45
N ALA A 104 5.48 -12.53 -0.38
CA ALA A 104 5.27 -11.96 -1.71
C ALA A 104 4.36 -12.85 -2.60
N PHE A 105 4.54 -14.18 -2.55
CA PHE A 105 3.65 -15.12 -3.24
C PHE A 105 2.20 -15.01 -2.72
N VAL A 106 2.02 -15.00 -1.39
CA VAL A 106 0.69 -14.88 -0.77
C VAL A 106 0.00 -13.58 -1.19
N VAL A 107 0.73 -12.46 -1.23
CA VAL A 107 0.19 -11.16 -1.65
C VAL A 107 -0.21 -11.17 -3.12
N GLY A 108 0.65 -11.69 -4.01
CA GLY A 108 0.33 -11.84 -5.43
C GLY A 108 -0.88 -12.76 -5.67
N PHE A 109 -1.02 -13.81 -4.85
CA PHE A 109 -2.12 -14.78 -4.92
C PHE A 109 -3.43 -14.30 -4.29
N SER A 110 -3.41 -13.24 -3.48
CA SER A 110 -4.56 -12.86 -2.65
C SER A 110 -5.76 -12.34 -3.43
N HIS A 111 -5.57 -11.47 -4.40
CA HIS A 111 -6.63 -10.88 -5.23
C HIS A 111 -6.05 -10.27 -6.51
N GLU A 112 -6.77 -10.33 -7.62
CA GLU A 112 -6.33 -9.84 -8.94
C GLU A 112 -5.97 -8.34 -8.94
N ASN A 113 -6.81 -7.48 -8.34
CA ASN A 113 -6.53 -6.04 -8.25
C ASN A 113 -5.27 -5.76 -7.42
N VAL A 114 -5.03 -6.54 -6.35
CA VAL A 114 -3.83 -6.43 -5.52
C VAL A 114 -2.60 -6.90 -6.29
N ALA A 115 -2.73 -7.94 -7.11
CA ALA A 115 -1.67 -8.40 -7.99
C ALA A 115 -1.25 -7.31 -8.98
N PHE A 116 -2.21 -6.61 -9.61
CA PHE A 116 -1.92 -5.48 -10.51
C PHE A 116 -1.25 -4.31 -9.80
N VAL A 117 -1.82 -3.84 -8.69
CA VAL A 117 -1.28 -2.69 -7.95
C VAL A 117 0.09 -2.99 -7.36
N GLY A 118 0.25 -4.18 -6.76
CA GLY A 118 1.52 -4.62 -6.19
C GLY A 118 2.59 -4.86 -7.26
N GLY A 119 2.21 -5.42 -8.41
CA GLY A 119 3.09 -5.60 -9.57
C GLY A 119 3.55 -4.26 -10.13
N ALA A 120 2.64 -3.31 -10.33
CA ALA A 120 2.98 -1.97 -10.77
C ALA A 120 3.93 -1.28 -9.77
N PHE A 121 3.66 -1.39 -8.47
CA PHE A 121 4.55 -0.86 -7.43
C PHE A 121 5.96 -1.45 -7.52
N LEU A 122 6.09 -2.77 -7.64
CA LEU A 122 7.40 -3.45 -7.74
C LEU A 122 8.17 -3.00 -8.98
N VAL A 123 7.51 -2.97 -10.14
CA VAL A 123 8.10 -2.53 -11.40
C VAL A 123 8.55 -1.06 -11.29
N CYS A 124 7.69 -0.17 -10.84
CA CYS A 124 8.00 1.25 -10.67
C CYS A 124 9.16 1.44 -9.68
N LEU A 125 9.15 0.73 -8.54
CA LEU A 125 10.23 0.85 -7.55
C LEU A 125 11.58 0.46 -8.13
N ILE A 126 11.65 -0.63 -8.90
CA ILE A 126 12.89 -1.09 -9.55
C ILE A 126 13.30 -0.12 -10.65
N LEU A 127 12.39 0.31 -11.53
CA LEU A 127 12.69 1.21 -12.65
C LEU A 127 13.18 2.57 -12.16
N PHE A 128 12.51 3.20 -11.21
CA PHE A 128 12.91 4.50 -10.67
C PHE A 128 14.23 4.42 -9.87
N ASN A 129 14.60 3.24 -9.40
CA ASN A 129 15.83 3.02 -8.64
C ASN A 129 16.79 2.06 -9.34
N ILE A 130 16.75 1.98 -10.67
CA ILE A 130 17.53 1.00 -11.46
C ILE A 130 19.02 1.11 -11.20
N LYS A 131 19.56 2.33 -11.10
CA LYS A 131 20.98 2.58 -10.77
C LYS A 131 21.36 2.04 -9.39
N LYS A 132 20.45 2.15 -8.41
CA LYS A 132 20.64 1.61 -7.06
C LYS A 132 20.57 0.08 -7.08
N PHE A 133 19.63 -0.50 -7.80
CA PHE A 133 19.50 -1.95 -7.95
C PHE A 133 20.77 -2.58 -8.49
N PHE A 134 21.39 -2.00 -9.52
CA PHE A 134 22.66 -2.51 -10.07
C PHE A 134 23.85 -2.38 -9.11
N LYS A 135 23.79 -1.50 -8.12
CA LYS A 135 24.83 -1.34 -7.08
C LYS A 135 24.66 -2.28 -5.88
N PHE A 136 23.55 -3.01 -5.78
CA PHE A 136 23.34 -3.95 -4.67
C PHE A 136 24.35 -5.09 -4.68
N ASP A 137 24.67 -5.61 -3.49
CA ASP A 137 25.41 -6.84 -3.33
C ASP A 137 24.70 -8.01 -4.01
N ARG A 138 25.47 -9.03 -4.44
CA ARG A 138 24.94 -10.22 -5.10
C ARG A 138 23.78 -10.85 -4.30
N ASN A 139 23.95 -11.01 -2.99
CA ASN A 139 22.92 -11.60 -2.11
C ASN A 139 21.64 -10.78 -2.09
N LYS A 140 21.74 -9.45 -2.05
CA LYS A 140 20.58 -8.56 -2.05
C LYS A 140 19.86 -8.58 -3.40
N LYS A 141 20.59 -8.59 -4.52
CA LYS A 141 20.02 -8.74 -5.86
C LYS A 141 19.22 -10.03 -5.98
N ILE A 142 19.78 -11.15 -5.53
CA ILE A 142 19.11 -12.45 -5.56
C ILE A 142 17.78 -12.39 -4.78
N ILE A 143 17.78 -11.83 -3.56
CA ILE A 143 16.57 -11.76 -2.74
C ILE A 143 15.51 -10.85 -3.36
N VAL A 144 15.89 -9.67 -3.85
CA VAL A 144 14.96 -8.76 -4.53
C VAL A 144 14.36 -9.42 -5.77
N SER A 145 15.18 -10.13 -6.57
CA SER A 145 14.70 -10.87 -7.73
C SER A 145 13.78 -12.04 -7.34
N LEU A 146 14.12 -12.79 -6.28
CA LEU A 146 13.26 -13.86 -5.76
C LEU A 146 11.91 -13.34 -5.28
N VAL A 147 11.88 -12.23 -4.54
CA VAL A 147 10.63 -11.58 -4.09
C VAL A 147 9.78 -11.21 -5.31
N PHE A 148 10.38 -10.62 -6.35
CA PHE A 148 9.68 -10.27 -7.57
C PHE A 148 9.12 -11.50 -8.29
N VAL A 149 9.92 -12.54 -8.47
CA VAL A 149 9.49 -13.80 -9.11
C VAL A 149 8.37 -14.47 -8.32
N MET A 150 8.50 -14.58 -7.01
CA MET A 150 7.47 -15.18 -6.15
C MET A 150 6.15 -14.39 -6.19
N PHE A 151 6.24 -13.07 -6.21
CA PHE A 151 5.06 -12.22 -6.39
C PHE A 151 4.39 -12.48 -7.75
N CYS A 152 5.17 -12.53 -8.83
CA CYS A 152 4.65 -12.82 -10.17
C CYS A 152 4.02 -14.22 -10.26
N LEU A 153 4.62 -15.23 -9.65
CA LEU A 153 4.03 -16.58 -9.59
C LEU A 153 2.68 -16.58 -8.86
N GLY A 154 2.56 -15.86 -7.74
CA GLY A 154 1.29 -15.67 -7.04
C GLY A 154 0.25 -14.97 -7.90
N ALA A 155 0.64 -13.88 -8.57
CA ALA A 155 -0.23 -13.12 -9.47
C ALA A 155 -0.73 -13.96 -10.65
N LEU A 156 0.16 -14.72 -11.29
CA LEU A 156 -0.20 -15.66 -12.37
C LEU A 156 -1.17 -16.72 -11.87
N ALA A 157 -0.90 -17.33 -10.72
CA ALA A 157 -1.81 -18.33 -10.13
C ALA A 157 -3.21 -17.77 -9.86
N THR A 158 -3.32 -16.48 -9.47
CA THR A 158 -4.63 -15.82 -9.31
C THR A 158 -5.32 -15.55 -10.64
N ILE A 159 -4.59 -15.03 -11.64
CA ILE A 159 -5.15 -14.71 -12.97
C ILE A 159 -5.66 -15.99 -13.66
N PHE A 160 -4.89 -17.08 -13.59
CA PHE A 160 -5.25 -18.36 -14.20
C PHE A 160 -6.16 -19.23 -13.31
N ALA A 161 -6.63 -18.72 -12.17
CA ALA A 161 -7.59 -19.47 -11.35
C ALA A 161 -8.88 -19.78 -12.14
N PRO A 162 -9.41 -21.01 -12.07
CA PRO A 162 -10.58 -21.41 -12.87
C PRO A 162 -11.79 -20.47 -12.72
N GLY A 163 -12.00 -19.92 -11.51
CA GLY A 163 -13.08 -18.95 -11.26
C GLY A 163 -12.89 -17.61 -11.99
N ASN A 164 -11.65 -17.17 -12.22
CA ASN A 164 -11.37 -15.95 -12.96
C ASN A 164 -11.49 -16.19 -14.47
N LEU A 165 -11.03 -17.34 -14.96
CA LEU A 165 -11.19 -17.72 -16.36
C LEU A 165 -12.67 -17.85 -16.76
N SER A 166 -13.52 -18.41 -15.89
CA SER A 166 -14.95 -18.50 -16.15
C SER A 166 -15.63 -17.13 -16.18
N ARG A 167 -15.21 -16.18 -15.34
CA ARG A 167 -15.69 -14.78 -15.41
C ARG A 167 -15.26 -14.09 -16.68
N MET A 168 -14.01 -14.26 -17.12
CA MET A 168 -13.52 -13.70 -18.39
C MET A 168 -14.34 -14.24 -19.58
N GLY A 169 -14.69 -15.52 -19.59
CA GLY A 169 -15.55 -16.11 -20.63
C GLY A 169 -16.98 -15.55 -20.64
N GLN A 170 -17.50 -15.11 -19.49
CA GLN A 170 -18.84 -14.49 -19.41
C GLN A 170 -18.82 -13.01 -19.83
N VAL A 171 -17.70 -12.30 -19.66
CA VAL A 171 -17.57 -10.87 -20.01
C VAL A 171 -17.33 -10.66 -21.52
N THR A 172 -16.85 -11.66 -22.24
CA THR A 172 -16.62 -11.59 -23.71
C THR A 172 -17.89 -11.65 -24.56
N GLY A 173 -19.11 -11.56 -23.96
CA GLY A 173 -20.35 -11.34 -24.69
C GLY A 173 -20.45 -9.93 -25.27
N ASP A 174 -20.49 -9.81 -26.59
CA ASP A 174 -20.92 -8.71 -27.51
C ASP A 174 -20.77 -7.23 -27.15
N LYS A 175 -20.17 -6.86 -25.98
CA LYS A 175 -19.98 -5.45 -25.63
C LYS A 175 -18.58 -4.98 -26.02
N SER A 176 -18.52 -3.90 -26.81
CA SER A 176 -17.26 -3.26 -27.16
C SER A 176 -16.50 -2.84 -25.90
N PHE A 177 -15.17 -3.11 -25.85
CA PHE A 177 -14.26 -2.69 -24.77
C PHE A 177 -14.41 -1.21 -24.44
N SER A 178 -14.65 -0.36 -25.42
CA SER A 178 -14.89 1.07 -25.23
C SER A 178 -16.16 1.38 -24.43
N TRP A 179 -17.23 0.60 -24.61
CA TRP A 179 -18.47 0.75 -23.85
C TRP A 179 -18.30 0.37 -22.38
N GLU A 180 -17.67 -0.76 -22.11
CA GLU A 180 -17.40 -1.19 -20.73
C GLU A 180 -16.45 -0.23 -20.00
N PHE A 181 -15.42 0.29 -20.68
CA PHE A 181 -14.54 1.30 -20.14
C PHE A 181 -15.30 2.59 -19.79
N MET A 182 -16.15 3.09 -20.68
CA MET A 182 -16.96 4.28 -20.44
C MET A 182 -17.96 4.09 -19.30
N GLN A 183 -18.56 2.92 -19.19
CA GLN A 183 -19.49 2.58 -18.11
C GLN A 183 -18.76 2.53 -16.78
N ASN A 184 -17.62 1.80 -16.69
CA ASN A 184 -16.79 1.75 -15.51
C ASN A 184 -16.26 3.13 -15.10
N TYR A 185 -15.86 3.97 -16.05
CA TYR A 185 -15.44 5.35 -15.78
C TYR A 185 -16.57 6.17 -15.18
N ARG A 186 -17.77 6.10 -15.74
CA ARG A 186 -18.94 6.81 -15.25
C ARG A 186 -19.33 6.38 -13.84
N ASP A 187 -19.31 5.07 -13.57
CA ASP A 187 -19.70 4.50 -12.28
C ASP A 187 -18.66 4.77 -11.19
N ASN A 188 -17.39 4.88 -11.56
CA ASN A 188 -16.28 5.10 -10.62
C ASN A 188 -15.75 6.54 -10.60
N ARG A 189 -16.37 7.50 -11.31
CA ARG A 189 -15.87 8.88 -11.40
C ARG A 189 -15.68 9.58 -10.06
N PHE A 190 -16.58 9.34 -9.09
CA PHE A 190 -16.47 9.91 -7.75
C PHE A 190 -15.29 9.33 -6.97
N VAL A 191 -14.99 8.04 -7.16
CA VAL A 191 -13.82 7.38 -6.57
C VAL A 191 -12.54 7.97 -7.15
N LEU A 192 -12.48 8.15 -8.46
CA LEU A 192 -11.33 8.78 -9.14
C LEU A 192 -11.12 10.23 -8.67
N ILE A 193 -12.18 11.01 -8.58
CA ILE A 193 -12.13 12.39 -8.08
C ILE A 193 -11.63 12.39 -6.62
N SER A 194 -12.13 11.51 -5.75
CA SER A 194 -11.69 11.44 -4.35
C SER A 194 -10.21 11.07 -4.22
N ILE A 195 -9.71 10.17 -5.07
CA ILE A 195 -8.28 9.81 -5.12
C ILE A 195 -7.45 11.03 -5.55
N ILE A 196 -7.84 11.72 -6.62
CA ILE A 196 -7.13 12.90 -7.11
C ILE A 196 -7.10 14.00 -6.04
N VAL A 197 -8.24 14.30 -5.43
CA VAL A 197 -8.34 15.29 -4.33
C VAL A 197 -7.45 14.90 -3.16
N SER A 198 -7.44 13.62 -2.78
CA SER A 198 -6.58 13.12 -1.69
C SER A 198 -5.10 13.25 -2.03
N MET A 199 -4.70 12.96 -3.28
CA MET A 199 -3.31 13.13 -3.73
C MET A 199 -2.89 14.61 -3.72
N VAL A 200 -3.76 15.51 -4.19
CA VAL A 200 -3.53 16.96 -4.19
C VAL A 200 -3.40 17.48 -2.74
N LEU A 201 -4.30 17.08 -1.86
CA LEU A 201 -4.23 17.45 -0.44
C LEU A 201 -2.95 16.93 0.22
N ALA A 202 -2.57 15.68 -0.03
CA ALA A 202 -1.32 15.10 0.47
C ALA A 202 -0.09 15.88 -0.02
N PHE A 203 -0.07 16.27 -1.29
CA PHE A 203 0.99 17.09 -1.88
C PHE A 203 1.08 18.47 -1.20
N PHE A 204 -0.05 19.14 -0.98
CA PHE A 204 -0.08 20.44 -0.29
C PHE A 204 0.39 20.32 1.16
N VAL A 205 -0.06 19.30 1.91
CA VAL A 205 0.36 19.09 3.30
C VAL A 205 1.87 18.82 3.39
N GLN A 206 2.44 18.03 2.49
CA GLN A 206 3.89 17.76 2.46
C GLN A 206 4.70 19.02 2.16
N ASN A 207 4.26 19.81 1.18
CA ASN A 207 4.96 21.06 0.84
C ASN A 207 4.83 22.10 1.95
N PHE A 208 3.68 22.21 2.61
CA PHE A 208 3.49 23.12 3.74
C PHE A 208 4.38 22.75 4.92
N GLN A 209 4.56 21.46 5.21
CA GLN A 209 5.49 21.00 6.24
C GLN A 209 6.95 21.29 5.89
N ALA A 210 7.34 21.12 4.63
CA ALA A 210 8.68 21.46 4.15
C ALA A 210 8.99 22.97 4.26
N ILE A 211 8.03 23.82 3.92
CA ILE A 211 8.14 25.29 4.05
C ILE A 211 8.28 25.70 5.53
N LYS A 212 7.48 25.06 6.42
CA LYS A 212 7.56 25.32 7.87
C LYS A 212 8.90 24.90 8.48
N GLN A 213 9.47 23.79 8.03
CA GLN A 213 10.80 23.34 8.46
C GLN A 213 11.89 24.26 7.97
N ASN A 214 11.86 24.75 6.73
CA ASN A 214 12.81 25.70 6.19
C ASN A 214 12.77 27.05 6.93
N LYS A 215 11.57 27.54 7.31
CA LYS A 215 11.46 28.77 8.11
C LYS A 215 12.09 28.61 9.50
N ASN A 216 11.96 27.45 10.13
CA ASN A 216 12.60 27.19 11.42
C ASN A 216 14.13 27.11 11.28
N CYS A 217 14.68 26.55 10.19
CA CYS A 217 16.14 26.58 9.93
C CYS A 217 16.66 28.01 9.73
N LEU A 218 15.93 28.86 9.03
CA LEU A 218 16.33 30.27 8.82
C LEU A 218 16.31 31.08 10.11
N LEU A 219 15.42 30.79 11.06
CA LEU A 219 15.38 31.44 12.37
C LEU A 219 16.56 31.02 13.27
N TYR A 220 17.13 29.83 13.08
CA TYR A 220 18.31 29.37 13.84
C TYR A 220 19.64 29.83 13.22
N THR A 221 19.67 30.27 11.96
CA THR A 221 20.87 30.71 11.26
C THR A 221 21.06 32.23 11.30
N SER A 222 20.11 33.02 11.83
CA SER A 222 20.34 34.42 12.07
C SER A 222 21.24 34.54 13.31
N PRO A 223 22.42 35.23 13.18
CA PRO A 223 23.33 35.42 14.31
C PRO A 223 22.59 36.14 15.44
N SER A 224 22.72 35.61 16.65
CA SER A 224 22.17 36.24 17.85
C SER A 224 22.70 37.67 17.97
N PRO A 225 21.87 38.65 18.38
CA PRO A 225 22.37 40.01 18.65
C PRO A 225 23.59 40.06 19.59
N ARG A 226 23.79 39.06 20.42
CA ARG A 226 24.96 38.90 21.30
C ARG A 226 26.25 38.53 20.57
N ASP A 227 26.19 37.92 19.39
CA ASP A 227 27.39 37.53 18.63
C ASP A 227 27.97 38.71 17.87
N THR A 228 27.17 39.71 17.55
CA THR A 228 27.62 40.95 16.89
C THR A 228 28.37 41.91 17.83
N GLU A 229 28.19 41.83 19.14
CA GLU A 229 28.92 42.66 20.10
C GLU A 229 30.35 42.15 20.37
N ARG A 230 30.64 40.85 20.19
CA ARG A 230 31.99 40.27 20.40
C ARG A 230 33.02 40.66 19.33
N TYR A 231 32.60 41.14 18.18
CA TYR A 231 33.49 41.54 17.08
C TYR A 231 33.76 43.03 17.03
N ARG A 232 33.35 43.80 18.06
CA ARG A 232 33.58 45.25 18.15
C ARG A 232 34.62 45.67 19.22
N MET A 233 35.41 44.72 19.76
CA MET A 233 36.58 45.04 20.61
C MET A 233 37.87 44.77 19.87
#